data_adbf6a8cb78797925a64d05e1fcd0a35
#
_entry.id   adbf6a8cb78797925a64d05e1fcd0a35
#
_cell.length_a   1.000
_cell.length_b   1.000
_cell.length_c   1.000
_cell.angle_alpha   90.00
_cell.angle_beta   90.00
_cell.angle_gamma   90.00
#
_symmetry.space_group_name_H-M   'P 1'
#
loop_
_entity.id
_entity.type
_entity.pdbx_description
1 polymer ?
#
loop_
_entity_poly.entity_id
_entity_poly.type
_entity_poly.pdbx_seq_one_letter_code
_entity_poly.pdbx_strand_id
1 'polypeptide(L)'
;DPEKVGFTLTAVMHVRISKGRIMEVQSSIAEHPRVFGVYDVTGEWDSMVLARFTNREEMDSFIKTTLSQKNIERTNTSLVLNTVKEESRIIL
;
A
#
# COMPACT_ATOMS: atom_id res chain seq x y z
N ASP A 1 -0.78 -10.66 22.20
CA ASP A 1 -1.64 -9.57 21.76
C ASP A 1 -1.01 -8.84 20.59
N PRO A 2 -1.65 -8.89 19.42
CA PRO A 2 -1.10 -8.26 18.23
C PRO A 2 -0.82 -6.78 18.40
N GLU A 3 -1.59 -6.11 19.24
CA GLU A 3 -1.38 -4.69 19.44
C GLU A 3 -0.09 -4.38 20.13
N LYS A 4 0.42 -5.31 20.89
CA LYS A 4 1.66 -5.07 21.63
C LYS A 4 2.90 -5.30 20.82
N VAL A 5 2.78 -6.06 19.76
CA VAL A 5 3.87 -6.20 18.80
C VAL A 5 3.57 -5.39 17.54
N GLY A 6 2.47 -4.80 17.52
CA GLY A 6 1.76 -4.18 16.78
C GLY A 6 1.84 -3.39 15.61
N PHE A 7 1.09 -3.82 14.71
CA PHE A 7 0.77 -3.04 13.54
C PHE A 7 -0.60 -2.44 13.79
N THR A 8 -0.65 -1.14 14.01
CA THR A 8 -1.88 -0.48 14.38
C THR A 8 -2.55 0.25 13.22
N LEU A 9 -1.83 0.48 12.14
CA LEU A 9 -2.38 1.18 10.99
C LEU A 9 -2.30 0.31 9.75
N THR A 10 -3.47 0.03 9.16
CA THR A 10 -3.53 -0.63 7.86
C THR A 10 -3.98 0.39 6.84
N ALA A 11 -3.23 0.51 5.77
CA ALA A 11 -3.50 1.50 4.73
C ALA A 11 -3.74 0.82 3.39
N VAL A 12 -4.69 1.38 2.65
CA VAL A 12 -4.95 1.01 1.27
C VAL A 12 -4.54 2.21 0.44
N MET A 13 -3.58 2.04 -0.44
CA MET A 13 -3.03 3.13 -1.22
C MET A 13 -3.23 2.85 -2.69
N HIS A 14 -3.82 3.80 -3.38
CA HIS A 14 -3.97 3.72 -4.83
C HIS A 14 -2.89 4.58 -5.46
N VAL A 15 -2.29 4.07 -6.52
CA VAL A 15 -1.13 4.72 -7.13
C VAL A 15 -1.33 4.82 -8.63
N ARG A 16 -1.11 6.02 -9.15
CA ARG A 16 -1.09 6.26 -10.58
C ARG A 16 0.37 6.39 -11.01
N ILE A 17 0.75 5.61 -12.00
CA ILE A 17 2.14 5.45 -12.37
C ILE A 17 2.34 5.88 -13.82
N SER A 18 3.48 6.48 -14.11
CA SER A 18 3.81 6.93 -15.45
C SER A 18 3.82 5.75 -16.42
N LYS A 19 3.31 6.01 -17.62
CA LYS A 19 3.21 4.99 -18.65
C LYS A 19 4.57 4.38 -18.95
N GLY A 20 4.60 3.06 -19.03
CA GLY A 20 5.85 2.36 -19.30
C GLY A 20 6.72 2.11 -18.08
N ARG A 21 6.31 2.60 -16.92
CA ARG A 21 7.08 2.43 -15.68
C ARG A 21 6.35 1.64 -14.61
N ILE A 22 5.21 1.06 -14.96
CA ILE A 22 4.35 0.43 -13.97
C ILE A 22 5.05 -0.71 -13.24
N MET A 23 5.63 -1.63 -13.99
CA MET A 23 6.27 -2.79 -13.39
C MET A 23 7.46 -2.41 -12.52
N GLU A 24 8.24 -1.46 -12.98
CA GLU A 24 9.39 -0.98 -12.23
C GLU A 24 9.00 -0.38 -10.90
N VAL A 25 7.97 0.47 -10.90
CA VAL A 25 7.50 1.13 -9.69
C VAL A 25 6.85 0.13 -8.74
N GLN A 26 6.03 -0.77 -9.27
CA GLN A 26 5.38 -1.80 -8.46
C GLN A 26 6.40 -2.70 -7.77
N SER A 27 7.45 -3.08 -8.48
CA SER A 27 8.50 -3.91 -7.91
C SER A 27 9.22 -3.19 -6.79
N SER A 28 9.49 -1.92 -6.98
CA SER A 28 10.14 -1.10 -5.96
C SER A 28 9.29 -1.00 -4.69
N ILE A 29 8.00 -0.75 -4.86
CA ILE A 29 7.09 -0.65 -3.72
C ILE A 29 7.02 -1.99 -2.97
N ALA A 30 6.98 -3.07 -3.73
CA ALA A 30 6.84 -4.41 -3.15
C ALA A 30 8.01 -4.82 -2.28
N GLU A 31 9.16 -4.18 -2.43
CA GLU A 31 10.34 -4.48 -1.61
C GLU A 31 10.24 -3.95 -0.19
N HIS A 32 9.34 -3.01 0.05
CA HIS A 32 9.24 -2.40 1.36
C HIS A 32 8.67 -3.40 2.38
N PRO A 33 9.29 -3.55 3.54
CA PRO A 33 8.88 -4.58 4.50
C PRO A 33 7.47 -4.39 5.09
N ARG A 34 6.93 -3.19 5.03
CA ARG A 34 5.59 -2.93 5.55
C ARG A 34 4.50 -3.21 4.52
N VAL A 35 4.87 -3.42 3.28
CA VAL A 35 3.91 -3.70 2.20
C VAL A 35 3.62 -5.19 2.18
N PHE A 36 2.34 -5.55 2.26
CA PHE A 36 1.95 -6.95 2.19
C PHE A 36 1.12 -7.28 0.95
N GLY A 37 0.82 -6.29 0.12
CA GLY A 37 0.12 -6.55 -1.12
C GLY A 37 0.38 -5.44 -2.13
N VAL A 38 0.64 -5.82 -3.37
CA VAL A 38 0.74 -4.89 -4.49
C VAL A 38 -0.01 -5.52 -5.63
N TYR A 39 -1.01 -4.83 -6.13
CA TYR A 39 -1.90 -5.35 -7.15
C TYR A 39 -1.97 -4.43 -8.34
N ASP A 40 -1.95 -5.03 -9.52
CA ASP A 40 -2.17 -4.34 -10.77
C ASP A 40 -3.68 -4.28 -10.96
N VAL A 41 -4.25 -3.10 -11.13
CA VAL A 41 -5.71 -2.95 -11.16
C VAL A 41 -6.15 -2.19 -12.39
N THR A 42 -7.41 -2.37 -12.74
CA THR A 42 -8.01 -1.62 -13.84
C THR A 42 -8.69 -0.37 -13.30
N GLY A 43 -8.98 0.57 -14.18
CA GLY A 43 -9.71 1.78 -13.82
C GLY A 43 -8.80 2.98 -13.75
N GLU A 44 -9.15 3.89 -12.87
CA GLU A 44 -8.45 5.17 -12.77
C GLU A 44 -7.04 5.04 -12.23
N TRP A 45 -6.80 4.05 -11.40
CA TRP A 45 -5.51 3.83 -10.75
C TRP A 45 -4.81 2.64 -11.39
N ASP A 46 -3.48 2.66 -11.36
CA ASP A 46 -2.69 1.58 -11.95
C ASP A 46 -2.38 0.49 -10.94
N SER A 47 -2.27 0.85 -9.68
CA SER A 47 -1.85 -0.10 -8.66
C SER A 47 -2.59 0.15 -7.35
N MET A 48 -2.84 -0.94 -6.63
CA MET A 48 -3.36 -0.86 -5.27
C MET A 48 -2.35 -1.50 -4.35
N VAL A 49 -1.97 -0.78 -3.30
CA VAL A 49 -0.94 -1.20 -2.36
C VAL A 49 -1.57 -1.35 -0.98
N LEU A 50 -1.30 -2.48 -0.34
CA LEU A 50 -1.73 -2.73 1.02
C LEU A 50 -0.51 -2.76 1.92
N ALA A 51 -0.55 -1.97 2.99
CA ALA A 51 0.59 -1.87 3.90
C ALA A 51 0.11 -1.76 5.34
N ARG A 52 0.95 -2.20 6.27
CA ARG A 52 0.69 -2.09 7.70
C ARG A 52 1.85 -1.40 8.38
N PHE A 53 1.51 -0.43 9.22
CA PHE A 53 2.51 0.38 9.92
C PHE A 53 2.28 0.31 11.43
N THR A 54 3.34 0.50 12.18
CA THR A 54 3.26 0.49 13.63
C THR A 54 2.75 1.82 14.19
N ASN A 55 2.96 2.90 13.44
CA ASN A 55 2.49 4.21 13.87
C ASN A 55 2.37 5.12 12.65
N ARG A 56 1.86 6.31 12.90
CA ARG A 56 1.62 7.29 11.86
C ARG A 56 2.91 7.82 11.23
N GLU A 57 3.92 7.96 12.04
CA GLU A 57 5.20 8.47 11.55
C GLU A 57 5.83 7.53 10.53
N GLU A 58 5.71 6.24 10.78
CA GLU A 58 6.22 5.25 9.85
C GLU A 58 5.47 5.30 8.53
N MET A 59 4.15 5.47 8.59
CA MET A 59 3.35 5.59 7.38
C MET A 59 3.71 6.85 6.61
N ASP A 60 3.87 7.98 7.31
CA ASP A 60 4.23 9.24 6.67
C ASP A 60 5.59 9.14 5.99
N SER A 61 6.52 8.45 6.61
CA SER A 61 7.84 8.21 6.04
C SER A 61 7.73 7.39 4.75
N PHE A 62 6.91 6.37 4.76
CA PHE A 62 6.67 5.54 3.59
C PHE A 62 6.12 6.38 2.43
N ILE A 63 5.14 7.23 2.72
CA ILE A 63 4.55 8.08 1.71
C ILE A 63 5.59 9.05 1.15
N LYS A 64 6.39 9.67 2.02
CA LYS A 64 7.37 10.64 1.59
C LYS A 64 8.52 10.05 0.79
N THR A 65 8.87 8.82 1.07
CA THR A 65 10.00 8.17 0.40
C THR A 65 9.56 7.27 -0.73
N THR A 66 8.83 6.21 -0.41
CA THR A 66 8.49 5.19 -1.39
C THR A 66 7.44 5.66 -2.38
N LEU A 67 6.43 6.39 -1.92
CA LEU A 67 5.37 6.84 -2.80
C LEU A 67 5.65 8.20 -3.46
N SER A 68 6.81 8.76 -3.21
CA SER A 68 7.21 10.03 -3.83
C SER A 68 8.26 9.83 -4.91
N GLN A 69 8.46 8.62 -5.33
CA GLN A 69 9.45 8.37 -6.38
C GLN A 69 8.99 8.93 -7.73
N LYS A 70 9.95 9.13 -8.59
CA LYS A 70 9.84 9.94 -9.80
C LYS A 70 8.68 9.58 -10.71
N ASN A 71 8.38 8.32 -10.86
CA ASN A 71 7.39 7.86 -11.85
C ASN A 71 6.01 7.66 -11.25
N ILE A 72 5.78 8.10 -10.03
CA ILE A 72 4.47 8.09 -9.42
C ILE A 72 3.84 9.44 -9.64
N GLU A 73 2.70 9.45 -10.33
CA GLU A 73 2.00 10.69 -10.69
C GLU A 73 1.04 11.16 -9.62
N ARG A 74 0.31 10.24 -9.02
CA ARG A 74 -0.66 10.56 -7.99
C ARG A 74 -0.83 9.39 -7.06
N THR A 75 -1.20 9.68 -5.82
CA THR A 75 -1.53 8.65 -4.85
C THR A 75 -2.77 9.05 -4.08
N ASN A 76 -3.45 8.06 -3.54
CA ASN A 76 -4.58 8.26 -2.66
C ASN A 76 -4.46 7.24 -1.53
N THR A 77 -4.43 7.71 -0.30
CA THR A 77 -4.25 6.84 0.86
C THR A 77 -5.51 6.83 1.72
N SER A 78 -5.99 5.63 2.01
CA SER A 78 -7.11 5.42 2.92
C SER A 78 -6.65 4.57 4.09
N LEU A 79 -7.02 4.97 5.29
CA LEU A 79 -6.75 4.15 6.47
C LEU A 79 -7.96 3.27 6.76
N VAL A 80 -7.70 2.03 7.12
CA VAL A 80 -8.75 1.12 7.53
C VAL A 80 -9.18 1.51 8.95
N LEU A 81 -10.41 1.95 9.10
CA LEU A 81 -10.92 2.35 10.40
C LEU A 81 -11.48 1.17 11.18
N ASN A 82 -12.09 0.24 10.47
CA ASN A 82 -12.78 -0.88 11.09
C ASN A 82 -12.83 -2.03 10.11
N THR A 83 -12.49 -3.21 10.59
CA THR A 83 -12.52 -4.41 9.75
C THR A 83 -13.82 -5.14 10.00
N VAL A 84 -14.69 -5.11 9.00
CA VAL A 84 -15.98 -5.78 9.10
C VAL A 84 -15.86 -7.28 8.87
N LYS A 85 -14.99 -7.62 7.92
CA LYS A 85 -14.73 -9.03 7.61
C LYS A 85 -13.36 -9.13 6.96
N GLU A 86 -12.62 -10.15 7.34
CA GLU A 86 -11.33 -10.41 6.75
C GLU A 86 -11.09 -11.92 6.69
N GLU A 87 -10.89 -12.42 5.47
CA GLU A 87 -10.54 -13.81 5.26
C GLU A 87 -9.34 -13.85 4.32
N SER A 88 -8.34 -14.64 4.71
CA SER A 88 -7.13 -14.74 3.92
C SER A 88 -7.24 -15.78 2.82
N ARG A 89 -8.37 -16.48 2.76
CA ARG A 89 -8.54 -17.57 1.82
C ARG A 89 -9.86 -17.45 1.09
N ILE A 90 -9.79 -17.59 -0.23
CA ILE A 90 -10.98 -17.59 -1.07
C ILE A 90 -11.24 -19.02 -1.52
N ILE A 91 -12.44 -19.49 -1.34
CA ILE A 91 -12.84 -20.82 -1.79
C ILE A 91 -13.60 -20.65 -3.10
N LEU A 92 -13.06 -21.23 -4.15
CA LEU A 92 -13.66 -21.14 -5.49
C LEU A 92 -14.30 -22.45 -5.89
#